data_94410bd0dac88f9bbdd0bf6e34f0e3e7
#
_entry.id   94410bd0dac88f9bbdd0bf6e34f0e3e7
#
_cell.length_a   1.000
_cell.length_b   1.000
_cell.length_c   1.000
_cell.angle_alpha   90.00
_cell.angle_beta   90.00
_cell.angle_gamma   90.00
#
_symmetry.space_group_name_H-M   'P 1'
#
loop_
_entity.id
_entity.type
_entity.pdbx_description
1 polymer ?
#
loop_
_entity_poly.entity_id
_entity_poly.type
_entity_poly.pdbx_seq_one_letter_code
_entity_poly.pdbx_strand_id
1 'polypeptide(L)'
;MSKLVPFETTFEVRDTCLCLHAQRAARALAKRFDAVFRPVGLTNGQFSLLMSLNRPVPPPMAPVARLLAMDRTTLTAALKPLERRGLVEVRVDPADQRNRLLVLTNPGREILARAVPIWRATHQSVEEELIDPDTLRRELIAVL
;
A
#
# COMPACT_ATOMS: atom_id res chain seq x y z
N MET A 1 1.03 -36.86 14.31
CA MET A 1 1.62 -35.60 14.77
C MET A 1 3.13 -35.75 14.89
N SER A 2 3.85 -34.70 14.51
CA SER A 2 5.30 -34.70 14.61
C SER A 2 5.74 -34.66 16.08
N LYS A 3 6.66 -35.55 16.45
CA LYS A 3 7.32 -35.51 17.76
C LYS A 3 8.34 -34.36 17.86
N LEU A 4 8.72 -33.75 16.72
CA LEU A 4 9.72 -32.69 16.66
C LEU A 4 9.13 -31.32 17.01
N VAL A 5 7.85 -31.10 16.68
CA VAL A 5 7.15 -29.86 17.00
C VAL A 5 5.85 -30.20 17.71
N PRO A 6 5.76 -29.95 19.02
CA PRO A 6 4.53 -30.21 19.78
C PRO A 6 3.37 -29.36 19.24
N PHE A 7 2.15 -29.87 19.36
CA PHE A 7 0.95 -29.18 18.91
C PHE A 7 0.72 -27.86 19.67
N GLU A 8 1.14 -27.79 20.90
CA GLU A 8 1.09 -26.59 21.74
C GLU A 8 1.87 -25.39 21.12
N THR A 9 2.98 -25.66 20.43
CA THR A 9 3.74 -24.64 19.71
C THR A 9 2.92 -24.02 18.58
N THR A 10 2.01 -24.78 17.96
CA THR A 10 1.08 -24.25 16.95
C THR A 10 0.18 -23.17 17.54
N PHE A 11 -0.34 -23.37 18.75
CA PHE A 11 -1.16 -22.40 19.45
C PHE A 11 -0.35 -21.18 19.88
N GLU A 12 0.87 -21.37 20.34
CA GLU A 12 1.76 -20.27 20.68
C GLU A 12 1.98 -19.35 19.47
N VAL A 13 2.32 -19.89 18.32
CA VAL A 13 2.51 -19.12 17.08
C VAL A 13 1.19 -18.44 16.67
N ARG A 14 0.09 -19.18 16.67
CA ARG A 14 -1.23 -18.60 16.31
C ARG A 14 -1.60 -17.41 17.16
N ASP A 15 -1.31 -17.45 18.46
CA ASP A 15 -1.79 -16.46 19.42
C ASP A 15 -0.83 -15.30 19.63
N THR A 16 0.47 -15.50 19.40
CA THR A 16 1.50 -14.49 19.74
C THR A 16 2.35 -13.99 18.58
N CYS A 17 2.35 -14.66 17.43
CA CYS A 17 3.21 -14.26 16.31
C CYS A 17 2.76 -12.93 15.72
N LEU A 18 3.56 -11.88 15.92
CA LEU A 18 3.28 -10.54 15.36
C LEU A 18 3.25 -10.55 13.84
N CYS A 19 4.15 -11.28 13.19
CA CYS A 19 4.19 -11.40 11.73
C CYS A 19 2.87 -11.98 11.20
N LEU A 20 2.38 -13.07 11.80
CA LEU A 20 1.10 -13.66 11.42
C LEU A 20 -0.07 -12.70 11.62
N HIS A 21 -0.12 -12.03 12.78
CA HIS A 21 -1.18 -11.05 13.08
C HIS A 21 -1.16 -9.89 12.10
N ALA A 22 0.02 -9.33 11.81
CA ALA A 22 0.17 -8.23 10.85
C ALA A 22 -0.25 -8.65 9.43
N GLN A 23 0.16 -9.83 8.97
CA GLN A 23 -0.22 -10.33 7.64
C GLN A 23 -1.73 -10.57 7.51
N ARG A 24 -2.35 -11.15 8.54
CA ARG A 24 -3.81 -11.36 8.55
C ARG A 24 -4.56 -10.04 8.51
N ALA A 25 -4.16 -9.08 9.33
CA ALA A 25 -4.76 -7.74 9.35
C ALA A 25 -4.58 -7.02 8.02
N ALA A 26 -3.37 -7.06 7.45
CA ALA A 26 -3.07 -6.44 6.15
C ALA A 26 -3.94 -7.04 5.04
N ARG A 27 -4.10 -8.36 4.99
CA ARG A 27 -4.96 -9.02 3.98
C ARG A 27 -6.44 -8.65 4.17
N ALA A 28 -6.92 -8.59 5.39
CA ALA A 28 -8.31 -8.21 5.69
C ALA A 28 -8.60 -6.76 5.28
N LEU A 29 -7.70 -5.84 5.59
CA LEU A 29 -7.80 -4.44 5.18
C LEU A 29 -7.70 -4.30 3.66
N ALA A 30 -6.76 -4.98 3.01
CA ALA A 30 -6.61 -4.98 1.56
C ALA A 30 -7.91 -5.43 0.86
N LYS A 31 -8.51 -6.52 1.32
CA LYS A 31 -9.78 -7.03 0.78
C LYS A 31 -10.91 -6.01 0.94
N ARG A 32 -10.99 -5.36 2.10
CA ARG A 32 -12.03 -4.35 2.40
C ARG A 32 -11.89 -3.14 1.49
N PHE A 33 -10.68 -2.61 1.32
CA PHE A 33 -10.42 -1.45 0.45
C PHE A 33 -10.55 -1.81 -1.03
N ASP A 34 -10.11 -2.99 -1.45
CA ASP A 34 -10.33 -3.45 -2.84
C ASP A 34 -11.82 -3.47 -3.19
N ALA A 35 -12.67 -3.92 -2.27
CA ALA A 35 -14.11 -3.97 -2.48
C ALA A 35 -14.72 -2.56 -2.68
N VAL A 36 -14.34 -1.60 -1.84
CA VAL A 36 -14.90 -0.23 -1.92
C VAL A 36 -14.32 0.59 -3.06
N PHE A 37 -13.10 0.29 -3.51
CA PHE A 37 -12.49 0.96 -4.66
C PHE A 37 -12.91 0.38 -6.01
N ARG A 38 -13.60 -0.75 -6.03
CA ARG A 38 -14.03 -1.39 -7.29
C ARG A 38 -14.80 -0.44 -8.22
N PRO A 39 -15.75 0.40 -7.75
CA PRO A 39 -16.46 1.34 -8.62
C PRO A 39 -15.56 2.37 -9.33
N VAL A 40 -14.41 2.70 -8.75
CA VAL A 40 -13.43 3.60 -9.39
C VAL A 40 -12.32 2.85 -10.10
N GLY A 41 -12.36 1.50 -10.11
CA GLY A 41 -11.41 0.69 -10.84
C GLY A 41 -10.00 0.66 -10.25
N LEU A 42 -9.87 0.77 -8.94
CA LEU A 42 -8.59 0.68 -8.23
C LEU A 42 -8.56 -0.48 -7.25
N THR A 43 -7.38 -1.04 -7.04
CA THR A 43 -7.05 -1.86 -5.88
C THR A 43 -6.52 -0.98 -4.75
N ASN A 44 -6.46 -1.51 -3.52
CA ASN A 44 -5.85 -0.80 -2.40
C ASN A 44 -4.40 -0.40 -2.68
N GLY A 45 -3.62 -1.30 -3.28
CA GLY A 45 -2.22 -1.05 -3.62
C GLY A 45 -2.07 0.03 -4.69
N GLN A 46 -2.95 0.06 -5.68
CA GLN A 46 -2.96 1.10 -6.72
C GLN A 46 -3.34 2.47 -6.13
N PHE A 47 -4.30 2.52 -5.22
CA PHE A 47 -4.63 3.76 -4.50
C PHE A 47 -3.42 4.30 -3.74
N SER A 48 -2.74 3.47 -2.95
CA SER A 48 -1.56 3.87 -2.19
C SER A 48 -0.43 4.33 -3.10
N LEU A 49 -0.21 3.64 -4.21
CA LEU A 49 0.82 4.00 -5.18
C LEU A 49 0.51 5.35 -5.83
N LEU A 50 -0.71 5.58 -6.31
CA LEU A 50 -1.12 6.86 -6.88
C LEU A 50 -0.99 7.99 -5.85
N MET A 51 -1.40 7.77 -4.60
CA MET A 51 -1.24 8.77 -3.52
C MET A 51 0.22 9.11 -3.25
N SER A 52 1.11 8.13 -3.32
CA SER A 52 2.54 8.35 -3.11
C SER A 52 3.16 9.25 -4.19
N LEU A 53 2.52 9.35 -5.36
CA LEU A 53 2.95 10.20 -6.48
C LEU A 53 2.26 11.56 -6.50
N ASN A 54 1.30 11.81 -5.63
CA ASN A 54 0.59 13.08 -5.56
C ASN A 54 1.44 14.13 -4.83
N ARG A 55 2.43 14.64 -5.52
CA ARG A 55 3.43 15.61 -5.01
C ARG A 55 3.62 16.75 -6.01
N PRO A 56 4.05 17.93 -5.52
CA PRO A 56 4.34 19.08 -6.41
C PRO A 56 5.45 18.77 -7.42
N VAL A 57 6.44 17.96 -7.01
CA VAL A 57 7.57 17.56 -7.86
C VAL A 57 7.56 16.03 -7.98
N PRO A 58 7.66 15.48 -9.20
CA PRO A 58 7.70 14.05 -9.41
C PRO A 58 8.83 13.38 -8.62
N PRO A 59 8.52 12.35 -7.79
CA PRO A 59 9.55 11.66 -7.03
C PRO A 59 10.31 10.65 -7.88
N PRO A 60 11.58 10.37 -7.53
CA PRO A 60 12.28 9.19 -8.04
C PRO A 60 11.78 7.90 -7.39
N MET A 61 12.28 6.76 -7.84
CA MET A 61 11.83 5.42 -7.36
C MET A 61 12.07 5.19 -5.87
N ALA A 62 13.25 5.55 -5.35
CA ALA A 62 13.69 5.16 -4.02
C ALA A 62 12.78 5.67 -2.87
N PRO A 63 12.39 6.97 -2.82
CA PRO A 63 11.48 7.43 -1.76
C PRO A 63 10.11 6.76 -1.82
N VAL A 64 9.60 6.47 -3.01
CA VAL A 64 8.30 5.79 -3.20
C VAL A 64 8.39 4.35 -2.72
N ALA A 65 9.46 3.63 -3.09
CA ALA A 65 9.70 2.26 -2.64
C ALA A 65 9.79 2.18 -1.10
N ARG A 66 10.49 3.13 -0.47
CA ARG A 66 10.57 3.21 1.01
C ARG A 66 9.21 3.45 1.65
N LEU A 67 8.45 4.41 1.14
CA LEU A 67 7.13 4.73 1.69
C LEU A 67 6.19 3.52 1.63
N LEU A 68 6.23 2.77 0.53
CA LEU A 68 5.37 1.61 0.31
C LEU A 68 5.96 0.31 0.88
N ALA A 69 7.16 0.37 1.47
CA ALA A 69 7.91 -0.80 1.96
C ALA A 69 8.06 -1.88 0.87
N MET A 70 8.35 -1.47 -0.36
CA MET A 70 8.56 -2.33 -1.53
C MET A 70 10.02 -2.31 -1.94
N ASP A 71 10.49 -3.43 -2.50
CA ASP A 71 11.72 -3.42 -3.29
C ASP A 71 11.48 -2.78 -4.67
N ARG A 72 12.57 -2.44 -5.35
CA ARG A 72 12.49 -1.77 -6.65
C ARG A 72 11.80 -2.62 -7.72
N THR A 73 12.03 -3.91 -7.72
CA THR A 73 11.43 -4.85 -8.68
C THR A 73 9.92 -4.92 -8.51
N THR A 74 9.44 -5.01 -7.27
CA THR A 74 8.02 -5.02 -6.94
C THR A 74 7.35 -3.70 -7.35
N LEU A 75 7.98 -2.56 -7.05
CA LEU A 75 7.46 -1.26 -7.45
C LEU A 75 7.39 -1.12 -8.98
N THR A 76 8.44 -1.52 -9.69
CA THR A 76 8.47 -1.50 -11.17
C THR A 76 7.32 -2.32 -11.75
N ALA A 77 7.06 -3.51 -11.21
CA ALA A 77 5.95 -4.35 -11.64
C ALA A 77 4.59 -3.73 -11.35
N ALA A 78 4.44 -3.09 -10.18
CA ALA A 78 3.18 -2.42 -9.79
C ALA A 78 2.87 -1.19 -10.64
N LEU A 79 3.88 -0.49 -11.15
CA LEU A 79 3.71 0.68 -12.01
C LEU A 79 3.18 0.32 -13.41
N LYS A 80 3.54 -0.83 -13.94
CA LYS A 80 3.19 -1.21 -15.33
C LYS A 80 1.70 -1.17 -15.65
N PRO A 81 0.79 -1.75 -14.85
CA PRO A 81 -0.64 -1.65 -15.12
C PRO A 81 -1.14 -0.19 -15.11
N LEU A 82 -0.60 0.65 -14.24
CA LEU A 82 -0.99 2.06 -14.12
C LEU A 82 -0.48 2.87 -15.31
N GLU A 83 0.73 2.58 -15.80
CA GLU A 83 1.26 3.17 -17.03
C GLU A 83 0.39 2.80 -18.24
N ARG A 84 0.02 1.52 -18.39
CA ARG A 84 -0.85 1.06 -19.48
C ARG A 84 -2.21 1.75 -19.47
N ARG A 85 -2.73 2.09 -18.31
CA ARG A 85 -3.99 2.83 -18.14
C ARG A 85 -3.83 4.35 -18.31
N GLY A 86 -2.61 4.83 -18.50
CA GLY A 86 -2.33 6.27 -18.61
C GLY A 86 -2.48 7.05 -17.31
N LEU A 87 -2.45 6.40 -16.15
CA LEU A 87 -2.61 7.03 -14.83
C LEU A 87 -1.27 7.51 -14.27
N VAL A 88 -0.18 6.90 -14.69
CA VAL A 88 1.19 7.20 -14.29
C VAL A 88 2.07 7.23 -15.54
N GLU A 89 3.07 8.09 -15.52
CA GLU A 89 4.12 8.15 -16.55
C GLU A 89 5.48 8.00 -15.85
N VAL A 90 6.33 7.17 -16.41
CA VAL A 90 7.71 7.00 -15.94
C VAL A 90 8.63 7.72 -16.90
N ARG A 91 9.36 8.73 -16.41
CA ARG A 91 10.27 9.57 -17.21
C ARG A 91 11.70 9.37 -16.80
N VAL A 92 12.62 9.54 -17.74
CA VAL A 92 14.04 9.67 -17.42
C VAL A 92 14.26 11.00 -16.72
N ASP A 93 15.02 10.99 -15.62
CA ASP A 93 15.41 12.21 -14.92
C ASP A 93 16.41 13.01 -15.81
N PRO A 94 16.10 14.27 -16.19
CA PRO A 94 17.02 15.07 -16.98
C PRO A 94 18.35 15.35 -16.28
N ALA A 95 18.37 15.33 -14.94
CA ALA A 95 19.58 15.56 -14.15
C ALA A 95 20.46 14.31 -14.01
N ASP A 96 19.87 13.11 -14.10
CA ASP A 96 20.59 11.82 -14.01
C ASP A 96 19.83 10.75 -14.80
N GLN A 97 20.35 10.38 -15.97
CA GLN A 97 19.72 9.41 -16.87
C GLN A 97 19.58 7.99 -16.28
N ARG A 98 20.26 7.70 -15.17
CA ARG A 98 20.11 6.43 -14.45
C ARG A 98 18.87 6.40 -13.57
N ASN A 99 18.30 7.56 -13.25
CA ASN A 99 17.11 7.70 -12.42
C ASN A 99 15.85 7.79 -13.28
N ARG A 100 14.74 7.32 -12.71
CA ARG A 100 13.40 7.48 -13.27
C ARG A 100 12.56 8.34 -12.33
N LEU A 101 11.81 9.27 -12.91
CA LEU A 101 10.83 10.08 -12.20
C LEU A 101 9.44 9.50 -12.43
N LEU A 102 8.66 9.41 -11.37
CA LEU A 102 7.30 8.87 -11.40
C LEU A 102 6.30 10.02 -11.40
N VAL A 103 5.52 10.14 -12.46
CA VAL A 103 4.61 11.26 -12.68
C VAL A 103 3.18 10.80 -12.60
N LEU A 104 2.41 11.41 -11.70
CA LEU A 104 0.96 11.25 -11.67
C LEU A 104 0.35 12.10 -12.80
N THR A 105 -0.33 11.45 -13.74
CA THR A 105 -0.97 12.12 -14.87
C THR A 105 -2.27 12.82 -14.45
N ASN A 106 -2.83 13.66 -15.33
CA ASN A 106 -4.16 14.25 -15.08
C ASN A 106 -5.25 13.19 -14.92
N PRO A 107 -5.35 12.15 -15.78
CA PRO A 107 -6.25 11.03 -15.52
C PRO A 107 -6.00 10.34 -14.17
N GLY A 108 -4.73 10.20 -13.78
CA GLY A 108 -4.36 9.67 -12.45
C GLY A 108 -4.88 10.53 -11.31
N ARG A 109 -4.78 11.85 -11.42
CA ARG A 109 -5.34 12.79 -10.43
C ARG A 109 -6.85 12.72 -10.35
N GLU A 110 -7.51 12.61 -11.49
CA GLU A 110 -8.98 12.52 -11.55
C GLU A 110 -9.51 11.26 -10.87
N ILE A 111 -8.91 10.10 -11.15
CA ILE A 111 -9.32 8.86 -10.50
C ILE A 111 -9.03 8.89 -9.01
N LEU A 112 -7.90 9.47 -8.62
CA LEU A 112 -7.53 9.63 -7.21
C LEU A 112 -8.52 10.54 -6.48
N ALA A 113 -8.94 11.64 -7.11
CA ALA A 113 -9.94 12.56 -6.55
C ALA A 113 -11.29 11.86 -6.30
N ARG A 114 -11.68 10.91 -7.15
CA ARG A 114 -12.89 10.09 -6.93
C ARG A 114 -12.70 9.04 -5.84
N ALA A 115 -11.49 8.51 -5.68
CA ALA A 115 -11.19 7.49 -4.69
C ALA A 115 -11.08 8.05 -3.26
N VAL A 116 -10.60 9.28 -3.09
CA VAL A 116 -10.34 9.88 -1.76
C VAL A 116 -11.58 9.92 -0.86
N PRO A 117 -12.77 10.35 -1.30
CA PRO A 117 -13.96 10.31 -0.44
C PRO A 117 -14.33 8.89 0.00
N ILE A 118 -14.15 7.91 -0.89
CA ILE A 118 -14.39 6.49 -0.57
C ILE A 118 -13.40 6.02 0.49
N TRP A 119 -12.12 6.37 0.32
CA TRP A 119 -11.09 6.06 1.30
C TRP A 119 -11.41 6.66 2.67
N ARG A 120 -11.79 7.95 2.73
CA ARG A 120 -12.11 8.63 3.99
C ARG A 120 -13.24 7.94 4.75
N ALA A 121 -14.32 7.63 4.06
CA ALA A 121 -15.47 6.96 4.67
C ALA A 121 -15.13 5.56 5.19
N THR A 122 -14.42 4.77 4.39
CA THR A 122 -14.02 3.42 4.76
C THR A 122 -12.98 3.44 5.88
N HIS A 123 -12.00 4.33 5.81
CA HIS A 123 -10.96 4.47 6.82
C HIS A 123 -11.56 4.90 8.18
N GLN A 124 -12.50 5.82 8.18
CA GLN A 124 -13.22 6.19 9.40
C GLN A 124 -13.91 4.98 10.03
N SER A 125 -14.60 4.17 9.23
CA SER A 125 -15.22 2.92 9.72
C SER A 125 -14.19 1.96 10.32
N VAL A 126 -13.01 1.85 9.73
CA VAL A 126 -11.92 1.02 10.27
C VAL A 126 -11.45 1.56 11.61
N GLU A 127 -11.22 2.86 11.72
CA GLU A 127 -10.76 3.48 12.97
C GLU A 127 -11.76 3.32 14.11
N GLU A 128 -13.05 3.38 13.82
CA GLU A 128 -14.13 3.18 14.81
C GLU A 128 -14.13 1.76 15.41
N GLU A 129 -13.55 0.79 14.74
CA GLU A 129 -13.42 -0.59 15.22
C GLU A 129 -12.20 -0.78 16.15
N LEU A 130 -11.30 0.21 16.23
CA LEU A 130 -10.04 0.13 16.94
C LEU A 130 -10.09 0.90 18.26
N ILE A 131 -9.34 0.43 19.25
CA ILE A 131 -9.25 1.09 20.56
C ILE A 131 -8.46 2.40 20.46
N ASP A 132 -7.29 2.36 19.83
CA ASP A 132 -6.40 3.51 19.66
C ASP A 132 -5.68 3.43 18.31
N PRO A 133 -6.30 3.98 17.24
CA PRO A 133 -5.71 3.96 15.90
C PRO A 133 -4.33 4.63 15.81
N ASP A 134 -4.10 5.71 16.55
CA ASP A 134 -2.83 6.44 16.52
C ASP A 134 -1.70 5.60 17.12
N THR A 135 -1.94 4.93 18.24
CA THR A 135 -0.96 4.00 18.81
C THR A 135 -0.70 2.85 17.85
N LEU A 136 -1.73 2.27 17.24
CA LEU A 136 -1.54 1.20 16.26
C LEU A 136 -0.64 1.64 15.10
N ARG A 137 -0.87 2.83 14.54
CA ARG A 137 0.01 3.38 13.48
C ARG A 137 1.47 3.50 13.93
N ARG A 138 1.70 4.03 15.13
CA ARG A 138 3.06 4.15 15.68
C ARG A 138 3.73 2.79 15.85
N GLU A 139 2.99 1.80 16.36
CA GLU A 139 3.50 0.44 16.55
C GLU A 139 3.83 -0.23 15.22
N LEU A 140 2.99 -0.05 14.20
CA LEU A 140 3.24 -0.57 12.85
C LEU A 140 4.48 0.07 12.21
N ILE A 141 4.68 1.38 12.40
CA ILE A 141 5.88 2.08 11.91
C ILE A 141 7.14 1.58 12.60
N ALA A 142 7.06 1.23 13.89
CA ALA A 142 8.20 0.78 14.67
C ALA A 142 8.87 -0.49 14.13
N VAL A 143 8.19 -1.30 13.33
CA VAL A 143 8.73 -2.54 12.73
C VAL A 143 9.25 -2.37 11.30
N LEU A 144 9.18 -1.16 10.74
CA LEU A 144 9.63 -0.89 9.36
C LEU A 144 11.17 -0.65 9.23
#